data_69083f4de976e347f1652d9d7d6e0e3a
#
_entry.id   69083f4de976e347f1652d9d7d6e0e3a
#
_cell.length_a   1.000
_cell.length_b   1.000
_cell.length_c   1.000
_cell.angle_alpha   90.00
_cell.angle_beta   90.00
_cell.angle_gamma   90.00
#
_symmetry.space_group_name_H-M   'P 1'
#
loop_
_entity.id
_entity.type
_entity.pdbx_description
1 polymer ?
#
loop_
_entity_poly.entity_id
_entity_poly.type
_entity_poly.pdbx_seq_one_letter_code
_entity_poly.pdbx_strand_id
1 'polypeptide(L)'
;NIFFMNNLRVLRGEIAKEKYRHLCDTEDDIPIFSQYWFLDSLCANTDWEVILLQNDEKIIASFPIYHEKKLFFTLIKQPKLVQNLSIWIKYPDNQNYQNTRSFENKVIDTFVNELPKTDMININMNYNYLIIF
;
A
#
# COMPACT_ATOMS: atom_id res chain seq x y z
N ASN A 1 -11.14 -5.35 -17.89
CA ASN A 1 -10.02 -5.26 -18.78
C ASN A 1 -8.85 -4.52 -18.13
N ILE A 2 -7.66 -5.07 -18.25
CA ILE A 2 -6.47 -4.55 -17.60
C ILE A 2 -5.44 -3.98 -18.58
N PHE A 3 -5.78 -3.80 -19.84
CA PHE A 3 -4.79 -3.29 -20.79
C PHE A 3 -4.35 -1.85 -20.47
N PHE A 4 -5.11 -1.09 -19.70
CA PHE A 4 -4.67 0.23 -19.23
C PHE A 4 -3.48 0.15 -18.27
N MET A 5 -3.07 -1.05 -17.86
CA MET A 5 -1.91 -1.26 -16.99
C MET A 5 -0.68 -1.69 -17.79
N ASN A 6 -0.49 -1.16 -18.98
CA ASN A 6 0.59 -1.56 -19.87
C ASN A 6 1.97 -1.17 -19.36
N ASN A 7 2.09 -0.09 -18.60
CA ASN A 7 3.37 0.43 -18.12
C ASN A 7 3.42 0.44 -16.60
N LEU A 8 3.14 -0.71 -15.99
CA LEU A 8 3.17 -0.83 -14.54
C LEU A 8 4.61 -0.77 -14.02
N ARG A 9 4.81 0.05 -12.99
CA ARG A 9 6.08 0.14 -12.28
C ARG A 9 5.81 0.12 -10.80
N VAL A 10 6.68 -0.57 -10.07
CA VAL A 10 6.65 -0.59 -8.62
C VAL A 10 7.68 0.40 -8.12
N LEU A 11 7.27 1.29 -7.23
CA LEU A 11 8.17 2.27 -6.62
C LEU A 11 8.32 1.94 -5.14
N ARG A 12 9.55 2.06 -4.65
CA ARG A 12 9.89 1.79 -3.25
C ARG A 12 10.94 2.80 -2.79
N GLY A 13 11.22 2.79 -1.48
CA GLY A 13 12.26 3.65 -0.90
C GLY A 13 11.85 5.10 -0.78
N GLU A 14 12.82 5.99 -0.76
CA GLU A 14 12.56 7.41 -0.53
C GLU A 14 11.74 8.06 -1.64
N ILE A 15 11.93 7.63 -2.88
CA ILE A 15 11.14 8.19 -3.98
C ILE A 15 9.66 7.83 -3.83
N ALA A 16 9.38 6.62 -3.36
CA ALA A 16 8.00 6.22 -3.10
C ALA A 16 7.40 7.03 -1.96
N LYS A 17 8.14 7.23 -0.87
CA LYS A 17 7.67 8.06 0.25
C LYS A 17 7.34 9.49 -0.19
N GLU A 18 8.21 10.07 -0.98
CA GLU A 18 8.03 11.43 -1.46
C GLU A 18 6.77 11.54 -2.32
N LYS A 19 6.61 10.62 -3.25
CA LYS A 19 5.41 10.58 -4.09
C LYS A 19 4.15 10.28 -3.27
N TYR A 20 4.27 9.47 -2.23
CA TYR A 20 3.15 9.16 -1.36
C TYR A 20 2.69 10.37 -0.55
N ARG A 21 3.62 11.19 -0.08
CA ARG A 21 3.26 12.44 0.59
C ARG A 21 2.40 13.32 -0.31
N HIS A 22 2.83 13.47 -1.55
CA HIS A 22 2.06 14.24 -2.52
C HIS A 22 0.70 13.59 -2.81
N LEU A 23 0.67 12.28 -2.92
CA LEU A 23 -0.56 11.53 -3.16
C LEU A 23 -1.57 11.76 -2.03
N CYS A 24 -1.12 11.70 -0.79
CA CYS A 24 -1.99 11.94 0.37
C CYS A 24 -2.56 13.34 0.37
N ASP A 25 -1.81 14.31 -0.15
CA ASP A 25 -2.28 15.69 -0.21
C ASP A 25 -3.30 15.91 -1.34
N THR A 26 -3.31 15.06 -2.34
CA THR A 26 -4.15 15.24 -3.52
C THR A 26 -5.35 14.29 -3.59
N GLU A 27 -5.29 13.15 -2.89
CA GLU A 27 -6.38 12.17 -2.90
C GLU A 27 -7.10 12.21 -1.56
N ASP A 28 -8.42 12.37 -1.61
CA ASP A 28 -9.24 12.56 -0.42
C ASP A 28 -9.63 11.27 0.29
N ASP A 29 -9.50 10.14 -0.40
CA ASP A 29 -10.02 8.87 0.10
C ASP A 29 -8.96 7.97 0.73
N ILE A 30 -7.77 8.47 0.97
CA ILE A 30 -6.76 7.74 1.72
C ILE A 30 -7.10 7.88 3.21
N PRO A 31 -7.33 6.74 3.93
CA PRO A 31 -7.74 6.81 5.32
C PRO A 31 -6.72 7.50 6.22
N ILE A 32 -7.21 8.08 7.30
CA ILE A 32 -6.37 8.85 8.22
C ILE A 32 -5.20 8.03 8.77
N PHE A 33 -5.42 6.75 9.08
CA PHE A 33 -4.37 5.89 9.63
C PHE A 33 -3.29 5.55 8.61
N SER A 34 -3.55 5.81 7.33
CA SER A 34 -2.59 5.59 6.25
C SER A 34 -1.94 6.88 5.76
N GLN A 35 -2.33 8.03 6.29
CA GLN A 35 -1.74 9.30 5.90
C GLN A 35 -0.28 9.38 6.35
N TYR A 36 0.58 9.95 5.50
CA TYR A 36 2.01 10.00 5.77
C TYR A 36 2.34 10.73 7.07
N TRP A 37 1.61 11.84 7.35
CA TRP A 37 1.87 12.62 8.56
C TRP A 37 1.47 11.85 9.82
N PHE A 38 0.45 11.02 9.73
CA PHE A 38 0.04 10.17 10.85
C PHE A 38 1.10 9.09 11.11
N LEU A 39 1.59 8.45 10.05
CA LEU A 39 2.63 7.44 10.16
C LEU A 39 3.93 8.03 10.68
N ASP A 40 4.30 9.22 10.21
CA ASP A 40 5.49 9.92 10.74
C ASP A 40 5.36 10.24 12.22
N SER A 41 4.14 10.55 12.68
CA SER A 41 3.89 10.87 14.09
C SER A 41 4.04 9.67 15.00
N LEU A 42 3.67 8.50 14.53
CA LEU A 42 3.66 7.27 15.33
C LEU A 42 4.89 6.42 15.15
N CYS A 43 5.59 6.57 14.06
CA CYS A 43 6.76 5.78 13.70
C CYS A 43 7.94 6.70 13.46
N ALA A 44 9.15 6.24 13.80
CA ALA A 44 10.32 6.94 13.32
C ALA A 44 10.30 6.93 11.79
N ASN A 45 10.87 7.96 11.17
CA ASN A 45 10.83 8.08 9.70
C ASN A 45 11.39 6.87 8.97
N THR A 46 12.23 6.09 9.62
CA THR A 46 12.83 4.87 9.06
C THR A 46 12.02 3.61 9.34
N ASP A 47 10.95 3.71 10.13
CA ASP A 47 10.22 2.54 10.61
C ASP A 47 9.07 2.14 9.68
N TRP A 48 8.69 3.00 8.76
CA TRP A 48 7.65 2.67 7.79
C TRP A 48 8.14 2.94 6.38
N GLU A 49 7.56 2.22 5.45
CA GLU A 49 7.79 2.45 4.03
C GLU A 49 6.48 2.35 3.28
N VAL A 50 6.49 2.69 2.04
CA VAL A 50 5.31 2.54 1.20
C VAL A 50 5.73 1.92 -0.13
N ILE A 51 4.89 1.01 -0.62
CA ILE A 51 5.03 0.46 -1.96
C ILE A 51 3.97 1.14 -2.83
N LEU A 52 4.39 1.72 -3.92
CA LEU A 52 3.49 2.37 -4.87
C LEU A 52 3.46 1.60 -6.16
N LEU A 53 2.28 1.57 -6.77
CA LEU A 53 2.11 1.02 -8.10
C LEU A 53 1.75 2.17 -9.02
N GLN A 54 2.56 2.36 -10.04
CA GLN A 54 2.42 3.46 -10.99
C GLN A 54 2.13 2.90 -12.37
N ASN A 55 1.17 3.49 -13.04
CA ASN A 55 0.88 3.18 -14.44
C ASN A 55 1.09 4.44 -15.25
N ASP A 56 2.06 4.41 -16.15
CA ASP A 56 2.57 5.61 -16.84
C ASP A 56 3.02 6.64 -15.80
N GLU A 57 2.42 7.82 -15.77
CA GLU A 57 2.80 8.87 -14.83
C GLU A 57 1.89 8.96 -13.61
N LYS A 58 0.94 8.01 -13.47
CA LYS A 58 -0.08 8.08 -12.42
C LYS A 58 0.12 7.00 -11.38
N ILE A 59 0.03 7.38 -10.12
CA ILE A 59 -0.01 6.41 -9.02
C ILE A 59 -1.43 5.83 -8.96
N ILE A 60 -1.55 4.53 -9.10
CA ILE A 60 -2.85 3.85 -9.11
C ILE A 60 -3.11 3.04 -7.85
N ALA A 61 -2.10 2.80 -7.03
CA ALA A 61 -2.29 2.09 -5.77
C ALA A 61 -1.14 2.37 -4.83
N SER A 62 -1.40 2.27 -3.53
CA SER A 62 -0.39 2.44 -2.51
C SER A 62 -0.61 1.45 -1.36
N PHE A 63 0.47 1.05 -0.74
CA PHE A 63 0.44 0.14 0.40
C PHE A 63 1.53 0.55 1.39
N PRO A 64 1.17 1.32 2.43
CA PRO A 64 2.14 1.64 3.49
C PRO A 64 2.32 0.43 4.40
N ILE A 65 3.55 0.18 4.80
CA ILE A 65 3.87 -0.92 5.70
C ILE A 65 4.83 -0.45 6.80
N TYR A 66 4.70 -1.06 7.96
CA TYR A 66 5.50 -0.76 9.12
C TYR A 66 6.35 -1.98 9.48
N HIS A 67 7.64 -1.74 9.68
CA HIS A 67 8.58 -2.79 10.06
C HIS A 67 8.92 -2.68 11.53
N GLU A 68 9.09 -3.83 12.18
CA GLU A 68 9.60 -3.89 13.53
C GLU A 68 10.61 -5.01 13.64
N LYS A 69 11.77 -4.71 14.20
CA LYS A 69 12.77 -5.73 14.51
C LYS A 69 12.66 -6.09 15.97
N LYS A 70 12.57 -7.39 16.23
CA LYS A 70 12.57 -7.93 17.60
C LYS A 70 13.63 -9.01 17.68
N LEU A 71 14.68 -8.74 18.48
CA LEU A 71 15.76 -9.68 18.71
C LEU A 71 16.32 -10.23 17.40
N PHE A 72 15.95 -11.45 17.03
CA PHE A 72 16.54 -12.15 15.90
C PHE A 72 15.63 -12.18 14.68
N PHE A 73 14.46 -11.53 14.70
CA PHE A 73 13.56 -11.59 13.55
C PHE A 73 12.95 -10.23 13.25
N THR A 74 12.52 -10.07 12.01
CA THR A 74 11.85 -8.88 11.52
C THR A 74 10.41 -9.23 11.22
N LEU A 75 9.48 -8.35 11.58
CA LEU A 75 8.08 -8.54 11.27
C LEU A 75 7.47 -7.27 10.72
N ILE A 76 6.44 -7.44 9.91
CA ILE A 76 5.59 -6.37 9.44
C ILE A 76 4.34 -6.40 10.27
N LYS A 77 4.01 -5.26 10.89
CA LYS A 77 2.80 -5.16 11.70
C LYS A 77 2.27 -3.74 11.66
N GLN A 78 1.13 -3.53 12.31
CA GLN A 78 0.59 -2.20 12.46
C GLN A 78 1.31 -1.46 13.56
N PRO A 79 1.58 -0.15 13.39
CA PRO A 79 2.07 0.68 14.48
C PRO A 79 1.04 0.74 15.60
N LYS A 80 1.49 1.11 16.80
CA LYS A 80 0.58 1.35 17.92
C LYS A 80 -0.44 2.42 17.54
N LEU A 81 -1.68 2.25 17.96
CA LEU A 81 -2.78 3.17 17.75
C LEU A 81 -3.28 3.22 16.29
N VAL A 82 -2.69 2.46 15.41
CA VAL A 82 -3.20 2.33 14.03
C VAL A 82 -4.08 1.09 13.99
N GLN A 83 -5.35 1.29 13.66
CA GLN A 83 -6.30 0.18 13.65
C GLN A 83 -6.15 -0.71 12.43
N ASN A 84 -5.82 -0.14 11.29
CA ASN A 84 -5.52 -0.91 10.10
C ASN A 84 -4.64 -0.10 9.16
N LEU A 85 -3.88 -0.81 8.34
CA LEU A 85 -3.17 -0.24 7.21
C LEU A 85 -3.90 -0.69 5.96
N SER A 86 -4.21 0.24 5.09
CA SER A 86 -5.05 -0.03 3.94
C SER A 86 -4.29 0.06 2.63
N ILE A 87 -4.55 -0.88 1.75
CA ILE A 87 -4.19 -0.70 0.35
C ILE A 87 -5.18 0.30 -0.22
N TRP A 88 -4.65 1.38 -0.79
CA TRP A 88 -5.46 2.36 -1.51
C TRP A 88 -5.38 2.05 -3.00
N ILE A 89 -6.51 2.08 -3.67
CA ILE A 89 -6.59 1.80 -5.10
C ILE A 89 -7.41 2.90 -5.76
N LYS A 90 -6.86 3.46 -6.84
CA LYS A 90 -7.59 4.36 -7.70
C LYS A 90 -8.21 3.55 -8.83
N TYR A 91 -9.51 3.35 -8.73
CA TYR A 91 -10.22 2.53 -9.68
C TYR A 91 -10.41 3.27 -11.00
N PRO A 92 -10.23 2.58 -12.14
CA PRO A 92 -10.55 3.19 -13.43
C PRO A 92 -12.04 3.38 -13.58
N ASP A 93 -12.42 4.38 -14.36
CA ASP A 93 -13.83 4.66 -14.63
C ASP A 93 -14.42 3.60 -15.54
N ASN A 94 -15.75 3.43 -15.45
CA ASN A 94 -16.52 2.61 -16.39
C ASN A 94 -16.11 1.13 -16.44
N GLN A 95 -15.71 0.59 -15.30
CA GLN A 95 -15.38 -0.83 -15.20
C GLN A 95 -16.58 -1.62 -14.70
N ASN A 96 -16.82 -2.80 -15.28
CA ASN A 96 -17.81 -3.71 -14.73
C ASN A 96 -17.24 -4.46 -13.51
N TYR A 97 -18.10 -5.23 -12.85
CA TYR A 97 -17.70 -5.93 -11.63
C TYR A 97 -16.51 -6.88 -11.85
N GLN A 98 -16.55 -7.67 -12.92
CA GLN A 98 -15.49 -8.62 -13.20
C GLN A 98 -14.17 -7.94 -13.48
N ASN A 99 -14.19 -6.85 -14.25
CA ASN A 99 -12.97 -6.09 -14.53
C ASN A 99 -12.42 -5.43 -13.27
N THR A 100 -13.31 -4.93 -12.41
CA THR A 100 -12.90 -4.36 -11.13
C THR A 100 -12.21 -5.40 -10.25
N ARG A 101 -12.79 -6.60 -10.15
CA ARG A 101 -12.19 -7.68 -9.38
C ARG A 101 -10.84 -8.11 -9.94
N SER A 102 -10.73 -8.22 -11.25
CA SER A 102 -9.47 -8.56 -11.90
C SER A 102 -8.40 -7.52 -11.61
N PHE A 103 -8.78 -6.26 -11.68
CA PHE A 103 -7.88 -5.15 -11.38
C PHE A 103 -7.41 -5.20 -9.92
N GLU A 104 -8.34 -5.38 -8.98
CA GLU A 104 -8.00 -5.48 -7.56
C GLU A 104 -7.04 -6.65 -7.30
N ASN A 105 -7.33 -7.80 -7.87
CA ASN A 105 -6.50 -8.98 -7.70
C ASN A 105 -5.10 -8.75 -8.23
N LYS A 106 -4.98 -8.11 -9.37
CA LYS A 106 -3.67 -7.79 -9.95
C LYS A 106 -2.88 -6.85 -9.05
N VAL A 107 -3.52 -5.83 -8.52
CA VAL A 107 -2.87 -4.87 -7.63
C VAL A 107 -2.41 -5.57 -6.35
N ILE A 108 -3.28 -6.34 -5.74
CA ILE A 108 -2.97 -7.01 -4.47
C ILE A 108 -1.87 -8.05 -4.66
N ASP A 109 -1.93 -8.84 -5.73
CA ASP A 109 -0.88 -9.81 -6.03
C ASP A 109 0.47 -9.13 -6.22
N THR A 110 0.48 -7.99 -6.90
CA THR A 110 1.71 -7.24 -7.11
C THR A 110 2.28 -6.78 -5.76
N PHE A 111 1.44 -6.23 -4.89
CA PHE A 111 1.91 -5.78 -3.57
C PHE A 111 2.40 -6.93 -2.72
N VAL A 112 1.71 -8.06 -2.72
CA VAL A 112 2.11 -9.23 -1.94
C VAL A 112 3.48 -9.72 -2.42
N ASN A 113 3.69 -9.77 -3.72
CA ASN A 113 4.96 -10.22 -4.30
C ASN A 113 6.11 -9.25 -4.01
N GLU A 114 5.80 -7.98 -3.76
CA GLU A 114 6.80 -6.95 -3.50
C GLU A 114 7.05 -6.73 -2.01
N LEU A 115 6.35 -7.43 -1.13
CA LEU A 115 6.60 -7.30 0.30
C LEU A 115 8.04 -7.69 0.63
N PRO A 116 8.70 -6.92 1.53
CA PRO A 116 10.03 -7.28 1.97
C PRO A 116 10.04 -8.66 2.62
N LYS A 117 11.16 -9.34 2.55
CA LYS A 117 11.32 -10.61 3.25
C LYS A 117 11.31 -10.34 4.75
N THR A 118 10.36 -10.97 5.44
CA THR A 118 10.22 -10.86 6.88
C THR A 118 9.87 -12.23 7.44
N ASP A 119 10.07 -12.38 8.74
CA ASP A 119 9.77 -13.65 9.40
C ASP A 119 8.29 -13.79 9.68
N MET A 120 7.59 -12.67 9.81
CA MET A 120 6.17 -12.68 10.12
C MET A 120 5.50 -11.43 9.58
N ILE A 121 4.29 -11.58 9.09
CA ILE A 121 3.42 -10.48 8.69
C ILE A 121 2.18 -10.54 9.57
N ASN A 122 1.91 -9.43 10.26
CA ASN A 122 0.76 -9.33 11.15
C ASN A 122 0.15 -7.94 11.01
N ILE A 123 -0.76 -7.79 10.07
CA ILE A 123 -1.45 -6.54 9.83
C ILE A 123 -2.94 -6.82 9.65
N ASN A 124 -3.76 -5.86 10.08
CA ASN A 124 -5.19 -5.89 9.80
C ASN A 124 -5.44 -5.09 8.53
N MET A 125 -6.05 -5.73 7.57
CA MET A 125 -6.40 -5.11 6.30
C MET A 125 -7.85 -4.65 6.33
N ASN A 126 -8.19 -3.74 5.44
CA ASN A 126 -9.58 -3.45 5.18
C ASN A 126 -10.28 -4.76 4.83
N TYR A 127 -11.49 -4.97 5.42
CA TYR A 127 -12.19 -6.25 5.27
C TYR A 127 -12.40 -6.67 3.80
N ASN A 128 -12.44 -5.71 2.89
CA ASN A 128 -12.60 -6.01 1.47
C ASN A 128 -11.42 -6.81 0.90
N TYR A 129 -10.30 -6.83 1.59
CA TYR A 129 -9.08 -7.49 1.12
C TYR A 129 -8.65 -8.66 2.00
N LEU A 130 -9.41 -8.96 3.06
CA LEU A 130 -9.00 -9.98 4.04
C LEU A 130 -8.81 -11.36 3.44
N ILE A 131 -9.58 -11.70 2.43
CA ILE A 131 -9.52 -13.02 1.81
C ILE A 131 -8.27 -13.25 0.98
N ILE A 132 -7.49 -12.22 0.73
CA ILE A 132 -6.30 -12.30 -0.12
C ILE A 132 -5.10 -12.83 0.67
N PHE A 133 -5.11 -12.60 1.96
CA PHE A 133 -4.05 -13.07 2.86
C PHE A 133 -4.53 -14.27 3.68
#